data_551000fb222c521aed282f6c6c0fcb35
#
_entry.id   551000fb222c521aed282f6c6c0fcb35
#
_cell.length_a   1.000
_cell.length_b   1.000
_cell.length_c   1.000
_cell.angle_alpha   90.00
_cell.angle_beta   90.00
_cell.angle_gamma   90.00
#
_symmetry.space_group_name_H-M   'P 1'
#
loop_
_entity.id
_entity.type
_entity.pdbx_description
1 polymer ?
#
loop_
_entity_poly.entity_id
_entity_poly.type
_entity_poly.pdbx_seq_one_letter_code
_entity_poly.pdbx_strand_id
1 'polypeptide(L)'
;MKHLITTVLILTALSLSAQMENKMLDIPDPGKGLFSGYEWSTKKTVGLGILILASLADGIVEGYEFDGRKSFERKYGVKPISYSGSESWRLAYKNNDVAQGHKNKWTRFAGASDLYHHLDDLRKFGYISGGIFIKLGAKKGKFKDAWKSHLIDFAVCSIASSVSKSAGMRWARN
;
A
#
# COMPACT_ATOMS: atom_id res chain seq x y z
N MET A 1 -17.53 -11.63 -1.68
CA MET A 1 -16.17 -12.03 -2.04
C MET A 1 -15.12 -10.91 -1.89
N LYS A 2 -15.40 -9.65 -2.29
CA LYS A 2 -14.39 -8.55 -2.25
C LYS A 2 -13.88 -8.22 -0.84
N HIS A 3 -14.75 -8.19 0.17
CA HIS A 3 -14.34 -7.94 1.56
C HIS A 3 -13.54 -9.09 2.19
N LEU A 4 -13.77 -10.33 1.75
CA LEU A 4 -13.07 -11.50 2.24
C LEU A 4 -11.58 -11.48 1.84
N ILE A 5 -11.28 -11.08 0.60
CA ILE A 5 -9.90 -11.00 0.09
C ILE A 5 -9.11 -9.92 0.83
N THR A 6 -9.72 -8.76 1.07
CA THR A 6 -9.06 -7.67 1.82
C THR A 6 -8.82 -8.07 3.27
N THR A 7 -9.78 -8.71 3.91
CA THR A 7 -9.65 -9.19 5.30
C THR A 7 -8.60 -10.30 5.40
N VAL A 8 -8.56 -11.23 4.45
CA VAL A 8 -7.55 -12.30 4.41
C VAL A 8 -6.16 -11.75 4.19
N LEU A 9 -5.97 -10.76 3.30
CA LEU A 9 -4.68 -10.11 3.08
C LEU A 9 -4.19 -9.35 4.32
N ILE A 10 -5.08 -8.66 5.03
CA ILE A 10 -4.74 -7.98 6.28
C ILE A 10 -4.38 -9.00 7.38
N LEU A 11 -5.15 -10.06 7.53
CA LEU A 11 -4.91 -11.11 8.53
C LEU A 11 -3.63 -11.92 8.21
N THR A 12 -3.36 -12.21 6.95
CA THR A 12 -2.09 -12.86 6.54
C THR A 12 -0.88 -11.94 6.74
N ALA A 13 -0.99 -10.66 6.45
CA ALA A 13 0.07 -9.71 6.73
C ALA A 13 0.35 -9.59 8.24
N LEU A 14 -0.69 -9.54 9.07
CA LEU A 14 -0.58 -9.50 10.53
C LEU A 14 -0.04 -10.82 11.10
N SER A 15 -0.45 -11.99 10.58
CA SER A 15 0.04 -13.29 11.03
C SER A 15 1.48 -13.57 10.60
N LEU A 16 1.88 -13.16 9.38
CA LEU A 16 3.28 -13.20 8.96
C LEU A 16 4.16 -12.30 9.84
N SER A 17 3.64 -11.12 10.20
CA SER A 17 4.32 -10.19 11.11
C SER A 17 4.58 -10.81 12.49
N ALA A 18 3.57 -11.46 13.06
CA ALA A 18 3.69 -12.13 14.36
C ALA A 18 4.63 -13.34 14.31
N GLN A 19 4.65 -14.09 13.21
CA GLN A 19 5.58 -15.22 13.02
C GLN A 19 7.02 -14.75 12.79
N MET A 20 7.23 -13.62 12.12
CA MET A 20 8.56 -13.03 11.95
C MET A 20 9.12 -12.52 13.28
N GLU A 21 8.27 -11.95 14.15
CA GLU A 21 8.68 -11.48 15.49
C GLU A 21 9.21 -12.63 16.36
N ASN A 22 8.58 -13.81 16.30
CA ASN A 22 8.99 -14.99 17.05
C ASN A 22 10.21 -15.74 16.46
N LYS A 23 10.47 -15.64 15.17
CA LYS A 23 11.59 -16.32 14.50
C LYS A 23 12.87 -15.50 14.38
N MET A 24 12.77 -14.16 14.41
CA MET A 24 13.95 -13.27 14.37
C MET A 24 14.71 -13.21 15.70
N LEU A 25 14.12 -13.70 16.80
CA LEU A 25 14.77 -13.71 18.13
C LEU A 25 15.87 -14.76 18.27
N ASP A 26 15.96 -15.73 17.36
CA ASP A 26 16.96 -16.82 17.41
C ASP A 26 18.12 -16.66 16.42
N ILE A 27 18.33 -15.48 15.85
CA ILE A 27 19.53 -15.25 15.04
C ILE A 27 20.72 -15.11 15.99
N PRO A 28 21.72 -16.00 15.92
CA PRO A 28 22.93 -15.86 16.70
C PRO A 28 23.53 -14.48 16.49
N ASP A 29 23.96 -13.81 17.56
CA ASP A 29 24.59 -12.49 17.50
C ASP A 29 25.67 -12.51 16.40
N PRO A 30 25.49 -11.85 15.26
CA PRO A 30 26.41 -11.96 14.13
C PRO A 30 27.74 -11.22 14.36
N GLY A 31 28.06 -10.92 15.63
CA GLY A 31 29.25 -10.15 15.96
C GLY A 31 29.25 -8.82 15.22
N LYS A 32 30.20 -8.00 15.20
CA LYS A 32 30.28 -6.62 14.68
C LYS A 32 29.75 -6.35 13.24
N GLY A 33 28.78 -7.13 12.75
CA GLY A 33 28.18 -7.03 11.43
C GLY A 33 27.24 -5.83 11.24
N LEU A 34 26.72 -5.68 10.01
CA LEU A 34 25.81 -4.59 9.61
C LEU A 34 24.53 -4.56 10.48
N PHE A 35 24.06 -5.72 10.93
CA PHE A 35 22.84 -5.88 11.71
C PHE A 35 23.08 -5.81 13.23
N SER A 36 24.32 -5.66 13.69
CA SER A 36 24.62 -5.53 15.11
C SER A 36 23.90 -4.33 15.72
N GLY A 37 23.11 -4.58 16.79
CA GLY A 37 22.32 -3.55 17.46
C GLY A 37 21.13 -3.02 16.65
N TYR A 38 20.72 -3.71 15.57
CA TYR A 38 19.48 -3.42 14.87
C TYR A 38 18.29 -4.04 15.61
N GLU A 39 17.29 -3.23 15.89
CA GLU A 39 16.07 -3.64 16.55
C GLU A 39 14.87 -3.45 15.62
N TRP A 40 14.10 -4.52 15.46
CA TRP A 40 12.81 -4.46 14.79
C TRP A 40 11.71 -4.25 15.82
N SER A 41 10.81 -3.30 15.60
CA SER A 41 9.72 -2.99 16.53
C SER A 41 8.35 -3.24 15.90
N THR A 42 7.34 -3.49 16.72
CA THR A 42 5.94 -3.62 16.27
C THR A 42 5.48 -2.41 15.45
N LYS A 43 5.94 -1.20 15.78
CA LYS A 43 5.65 0.00 15.00
C LYS A 43 6.21 -0.08 13.58
N LYS A 44 7.43 -0.60 13.41
CA LYS A 44 8.03 -0.83 12.09
C LYS A 44 7.26 -1.89 11.31
N THR A 45 6.80 -2.96 11.96
CA THR A 45 5.97 -3.99 11.34
C THR A 45 4.66 -3.39 10.81
N VAL A 46 3.96 -2.60 11.61
CA VAL A 46 2.73 -1.91 11.20
C VAL A 46 3.01 -0.96 10.03
N GLY A 47 4.05 -0.15 10.14
CA GLY A 47 4.46 0.77 9.08
C GLY A 47 4.79 0.05 7.76
N LEU A 48 5.53 -1.05 7.84
CA LEU A 48 5.85 -1.87 6.67
C LEU A 48 4.60 -2.48 6.03
N GLY A 49 3.66 -3.00 6.83
CA GLY A 49 2.39 -3.51 6.34
C GLY A 49 1.58 -2.45 5.59
N ILE A 50 1.52 -1.24 6.12
CA ILE A 50 0.85 -0.10 5.46
C ILE A 50 1.56 0.26 4.15
N LEU A 51 2.90 0.29 4.12
CA LEU A 51 3.68 0.55 2.91
C LEU A 51 3.45 -0.51 1.83
N ILE A 52 3.38 -1.78 2.21
CA ILE A 52 3.07 -2.90 1.29
C ILE A 52 1.71 -2.69 0.65
N LEU A 53 0.68 -2.37 1.43
CA LEU A 53 -0.67 -2.12 0.90
C LEU A 53 -0.72 -0.89 -0.01
N ALA A 54 -0.05 0.19 0.37
CA ALA A 54 0.06 1.39 -0.45
C ALA A 54 0.77 1.11 -1.79
N SER A 55 1.87 0.37 -1.75
CA SER A 55 2.64 -0.01 -2.94
C SER A 55 1.87 -0.97 -3.84
N LEU A 56 1.09 -1.90 -3.25
CA LEU A 56 0.21 -2.77 -4.01
C LEU A 56 -0.87 -1.96 -4.75
N ALA A 57 -1.51 -1.01 -4.07
CA ALA A 57 -2.50 -0.11 -4.66
C ALA A 57 -1.89 0.73 -5.80
N ASP A 58 -0.69 1.26 -5.60
CA ASP A 58 0.08 2.00 -6.61
C ASP A 58 0.35 1.13 -7.85
N GLY A 59 0.78 -0.11 -7.65
CA GLY A 59 1.01 -1.07 -8.73
C GLY A 59 -0.27 -1.41 -9.49
N ILE A 60 -1.40 -1.57 -8.81
CA ILE A 60 -2.70 -1.81 -9.44
C ILE A 60 -3.09 -0.64 -10.33
N VAL A 61 -2.97 0.59 -9.84
CA VAL A 61 -3.26 1.81 -10.61
C VAL A 61 -2.39 1.89 -11.85
N GLU A 62 -1.06 1.75 -11.70
CA GLU A 62 -0.14 1.78 -12.83
C GLU A 62 -0.37 0.63 -13.83
N GLY A 63 -0.52 -0.59 -13.34
CA GLY A 63 -0.77 -1.74 -14.21
C GLY A 63 -2.04 -1.59 -15.03
N TYR A 64 -3.04 -0.97 -14.43
CA TYR A 64 -4.29 -0.65 -15.11
C TYR A 64 -4.13 0.46 -16.16
N GLU A 65 -3.45 1.56 -15.83
CA GLU A 65 -3.28 2.70 -16.74
C GLU A 65 -2.44 2.34 -17.97
N PHE A 66 -1.40 1.51 -17.80
CA PHE A 66 -0.47 1.22 -18.88
C PHE A 66 -0.92 0.09 -19.83
N ASP A 67 -1.48 -1.02 -19.32
CA ASP A 67 -1.78 -2.19 -20.16
C ASP A 67 -3.09 -2.91 -19.84
N GLY A 68 -3.63 -2.68 -18.64
CA GLY A 68 -4.63 -3.56 -18.05
C GLY A 68 -6.08 -3.21 -18.35
N ARG A 69 -6.37 -2.04 -18.97
CA ARG A 69 -7.73 -1.53 -19.10
C ARG A 69 -8.70 -2.55 -19.71
N LYS A 70 -8.36 -3.08 -20.87
CA LYS A 70 -9.24 -4.03 -21.61
C LYS A 70 -9.33 -5.40 -20.94
N SER A 71 -8.24 -5.90 -20.34
CA SER A 71 -8.27 -7.20 -19.67
C SER A 71 -9.00 -7.13 -18.33
N PHE A 72 -8.84 -6.06 -17.59
CA PHE A 72 -9.54 -5.83 -16.33
C PHE A 72 -11.06 -5.71 -16.50
N GLU A 73 -11.50 -4.96 -17.50
CA GLU A 73 -12.91 -4.84 -17.87
C GLU A 73 -13.52 -6.21 -18.23
N ARG A 74 -12.80 -6.98 -19.02
CA ARG A 74 -13.24 -8.31 -19.47
C ARG A 74 -13.32 -9.29 -18.29
N LYS A 75 -12.36 -9.23 -17.37
CA LYS A 75 -12.24 -10.17 -16.26
C LYS A 75 -13.17 -9.85 -15.09
N TYR A 76 -13.34 -8.57 -14.76
CA TYR A 76 -14.05 -8.15 -13.54
C TYR A 76 -15.36 -7.44 -13.81
N GLY A 77 -15.74 -7.23 -15.07
CA GLY A 77 -16.99 -6.56 -15.45
C GLY A 77 -17.10 -5.11 -14.96
N VAL A 78 -15.96 -4.48 -14.68
CA VAL A 78 -15.93 -3.12 -14.14
C VAL A 78 -15.95 -2.11 -15.26
N LYS A 79 -16.79 -1.09 -15.14
CA LYS A 79 -16.89 -0.05 -16.16
C LYS A 79 -15.57 0.72 -16.30
N PRO A 80 -15.11 0.97 -17.54
CA PRO A 80 -13.86 1.67 -17.83
C PRO A 80 -13.67 2.98 -17.06
N ILE A 81 -14.75 3.74 -16.95
CA ILE A 81 -14.77 5.05 -16.28
C ILE A 81 -14.34 4.96 -14.80
N SER A 82 -14.57 3.83 -14.12
CA SER A 82 -14.20 3.65 -12.70
C SER A 82 -12.69 3.62 -12.46
N TYR A 83 -11.90 3.47 -13.51
CA TYR A 83 -10.44 3.39 -13.48
C TYR A 83 -9.75 4.48 -14.29
N SER A 84 -10.49 5.35 -14.95
CA SER A 84 -9.92 6.46 -15.69
C SER A 84 -9.63 7.62 -14.75
N GLY A 85 -8.38 7.92 -14.50
CA GLY A 85 -7.99 9.05 -13.65
C GLY A 85 -8.52 10.39 -14.16
N SER A 86 -8.78 10.52 -15.48
CA SER A 86 -9.31 11.74 -16.09
C SER A 86 -10.84 11.82 -16.08
N GLU A 87 -11.55 10.70 -15.95
CA GLU A 87 -13.02 10.68 -16.12
C GLU A 87 -13.77 10.11 -14.91
N SER A 88 -13.10 9.38 -14.03
CA SER A 88 -13.72 8.69 -12.90
C SER A 88 -14.47 9.63 -11.96
N TRP A 89 -14.02 10.88 -11.83
CA TRP A 89 -14.70 11.92 -11.06
C TRP A 89 -16.16 12.16 -11.49
N ARG A 90 -16.49 11.89 -12.76
CA ARG A 90 -17.86 12.01 -13.27
C ARG A 90 -18.82 11.02 -12.61
N LEU A 91 -18.31 9.90 -12.08
CA LEU A 91 -19.12 8.91 -11.35
C LEU A 91 -19.77 9.48 -10.08
N ALA A 92 -19.28 10.61 -9.57
CA ALA A 92 -19.88 11.32 -8.45
C ALA A 92 -21.25 11.95 -8.80
N TYR A 93 -21.51 12.17 -10.08
CA TYR A 93 -22.68 12.89 -10.57
C TYR A 93 -23.74 11.96 -11.14
N LYS A 94 -25.02 12.39 -11.10
CA LYS A 94 -26.15 11.66 -11.69
C LYS A 94 -25.91 11.51 -13.19
N ASN A 95 -26.15 10.30 -13.70
CA ASN A 95 -25.91 9.94 -15.10
C ASN A 95 -24.52 10.30 -15.64
N ASN A 96 -23.52 10.47 -14.73
CA ASN A 96 -22.15 10.90 -15.04
C ASN A 96 -22.09 12.32 -15.65
N ASP A 97 -23.09 13.15 -15.38
CA ASP A 97 -23.21 14.51 -15.87
C ASP A 97 -23.17 15.52 -14.71
N VAL A 98 -22.19 16.42 -14.76
CA VAL A 98 -21.96 17.46 -13.74
C VAL A 98 -23.18 18.38 -13.59
N ALA A 99 -23.87 18.70 -14.70
CA ALA A 99 -25.02 19.60 -14.68
C ALA A 99 -26.20 19.04 -13.87
N GLN A 100 -26.26 17.72 -13.68
CA GLN A 100 -27.33 17.05 -12.93
C GLN A 100 -27.06 16.95 -11.41
N GLY A 101 -25.93 17.46 -10.97
CA GLY A 101 -25.53 17.46 -9.55
C GLY A 101 -25.09 16.07 -9.04
N HIS A 102 -24.62 16.06 -7.81
CA HIS A 102 -24.11 14.84 -7.16
C HIS A 102 -25.20 13.78 -6.95
N LYS A 103 -24.84 12.49 -7.06
CA LYS A 103 -25.73 11.35 -6.79
C LYS A 103 -26.28 11.38 -5.35
N ASN A 104 -25.41 11.73 -4.40
CA ASN A 104 -25.78 11.84 -2.98
C ASN A 104 -24.73 12.72 -2.25
N LYS A 105 -24.95 12.97 -0.93
CA LYS A 105 -24.06 13.80 -0.11
C LYS A 105 -22.63 13.26 0.01
N TRP A 106 -22.45 11.93 -0.04
CA TRP A 106 -21.16 11.28 0.13
C TRP A 106 -20.29 11.38 -1.12
N THR A 107 -20.89 11.44 -2.32
CA THR A 107 -20.16 11.60 -3.59
C THR A 107 -19.54 12.99 -3.78
N ARG A 108 -19.75 13.89 -2.82
CA ARG A 108 -19.04 15.19 -2.76
C ARG A 108 -17.59 15.04 -2.29
N PHE A 109 -17.27 13.93 -1.61
CA PHE A 109 -15.91 13.64 -1.20
C PHE A 109 -15.21 12.85 -2.32
N ALA A 110 -14.00 13.29 -2.67
CA ALA A 110 -13.11 12.50 -3.54
C ALA A 110 -13.02 11.07 -3.02
N GLY A 111 -12.60 10.11 -3.62
CA GLY A 111 -12.48 8.74 -3.09
C GLY A 111 -13.81 8.00 -2.85
N ALA A 112 -14.93 8.68 -2.68
CA ALA A 112 -16.24 8.03 -2.48
C ALA A 112 -16.94 7.65 -3.80
N SER A 113 -16.40 8.04 -4.94
CA SER A 113 -17.04 7.92 -6.23
C SER A 113 -16.65 6.68 -7.03
N ASP A 114 -15.41 6.25 -6.94
CA ASP A 114 -14.88 5.18 -7.79
C ASP A 114 -13.63 4.50 -7.20
N LEU A 115 -13.25 3.38 -7.79
CA LEU A 115 -12.14 2.58 -7.31
C LEU A 115 -10.78 3.26 -7.54
N TYR A 116 -10.64 4.07 -8.60
CA TYR A 116 -9.40 4.79 -8.88
C TYR A 116 -9.04 5.72 -7.73
N HIS A 117 -9.97 6.57 -7.29
CA HIS A 117 -9.73 7.48 -6.17
C HIS A 117 -9.50 6.76 -4.85
N HIS A 118 -10.22 5.64 -4.60
CA HIS A 118 -9.94 4.82 -3.41
C HIS A 118 -8.52 4.27 -3.38
N LEU A 119 -8.03 3.77 -4.52
CA LEU A 119 -6.66 3.26 -4.62
C LEU A 119 -5.62 4.38 -4.54
N ASP A 120 -5.91 5.53 -5.15
CA ASP A 120 -5.02 6.70 -5.11
C ASP A 120 -4.92 7.29 -3.69
N ASP A 121 -6.04 7.38 -2.97
CA ASP A 121 -6.06 7.78 -1.57
C ASP A 121 -5.31 6.77 -0.69
N LEU A 122 -5.56 5.47 -0.87
CA LEU A 122 -4.83 4.42 -0.14
C LEU A 122 -3.32 4.51 -0.38
N ARG A 123 -2.90 4.78 -1.62
CA ARG A 123 -1.51 4.99 -1.98
C ARG A 123 -0.92 6.19 -1.23
N LYS A 124 -1.55 7.36 -1.34
CA LYS A 124 -1.05 8.61 -0.75
C LYS A 124 -1.00 8.55 0.78
N PHE A 125 -2.12 8.22 1.41
CA PHE A 125 -2.19 8.12 2.88
C PHE A 125 -1.36 6.97 3.42
N GLY A 126 -1.28 5.87 2.69
CA GLY A 126 -0.49 4.72 3.08
C GLY A 126 1.01 5.01 3.07
N TYR A 127 1.54 5.69 2.08
CA TYR A 127 2.96 6.08 2.07
C TYR A 127 3.29 7.04 3.22
N ILE A 128 2.44 8.03 3.47
CA ILE A 128 2.65 8.98 4.56
C ILE A 128 2.56 8.27 5.92
N SER A 129 1.48 7.56 6.18
CA SER A 129 1.27 6.90 7.48
C SER A 129 2.26 5.76 7.72
N GLY A 130 2.55 4.95 6.71
CA GLY A 130 3.57 3.90 6.79
C GLY A 130 4.94 4.47 7.13
N GLY A 131 5.35 5.55 6.47
CA GLY A 131 6.59 6.26 6.78
C GLY A 131 6.63 6.81 8.22
N ILE A 132 5.51 7.37 8.70
CA ILE A 132 5.40 7.84 10.10
C ILE A 132 5.59 6.67 11.08
N PHE A 133 4.92 5.54 10.87
CA PHE A 133 5.06 4.37 11.76
C PHE A 133 6.47 3.79 11.76
N ILE A 134 7.14 3.71 10.61
CA ILE A 134 8.56 3.33 10.53
C ILE A 134 9.42 4.31 11.34
N LYS A 135 9.20 5.61 11.17
CA LYS A 135 9.93 6.63 11.92
C LYS A 135 9.71 6.56 13.43
N LEU A 136 8.46 6.31 13.86
CA LEU A 136 8.12 6.13 15.28
C LEU A 136 8.73 4.87 15.90
N GLY A 137 9.00 3.85 15.09
CA GLY A 137 9.69 2.61 15.49
C GLY A 137 11.21 2.67 15.34
N ALA A 138 11.75 3.71 14.73
CA ALA A 138 13.18 3.83 14.48
C ALA A 138 13.97 4.07 15.77
N LYS A 139 15.24 3.65 15.76
CA LYS A 139 16.17 3.86 16.88
C LYS A 139 16.30 5.35 17.18
N LYS A 140 16.09 5.71 18.44
CA LYS A 140 16.28 7.08 18.93
C LYS A 140 17.77 7.36 19.10
N GLY A 141 18.19 8.59 18.83
CA GLY A 141 19.57 9.02 19.01
C GLY A 141 20.05 9.97 17.93
N LYS A 142 21.35 10.34 18.01
CA LYS A 142 21.97 11.16 16.96
C LYS A 142 22.12 10.33 15.69
N PHE A 143 21.97 10.95 14.54
CA PHE A 143 22.04 10.27 13.23
C PHE A 143 23.33 9.44 13.07
N LYS A 144 24.47 9.97 13.52
CA LYS A 144 25.75 9.26 13.48
C LYS A 144 25.74 7.89 14.18
N ASP A 145 24.88 7.72 15.19
CA ASP A 145 24.80 6.49 15.99
C ASP A 145 23.70 5.55 15.50
N ALA A 146 22.77 6.05 14.69
CA ALA A 146 21.58 5.33 14.22
C ALA A 146 21.55 5.10 12.69
N TRP A 147 22.52 5.63 11.93
CA TRP A 147 22.50 5.60 10.48
C TRP A 147 22.39 4.20 9.87
N LYS A 148 23.08 3.21 10.46
CA LYS A 148 23.00 1.82 10.00
C LYS A 148 21.58 1.27 10.12
N SER A 149 20.90 1.54 11.27
CA SER A 149 19.52 1.15 11.47
C SER A 149 18.58 1.80 10.45
N HIS A 150 18.78 3.09 10.17
CA HIS A 150 17.99 3.78 9.15
C HIS A 150 18.25 3.26 7.74
N LEU A 151 19.48 2.88 7.42
CA LEU A 151 19.82 2.26 6.13
C LEU A 151 19.13 0.91 5.95
N ILE A 152 19.10 0.08 7.02
CA ILE A 152 18.38 -1.20 6.99
C ILE A 152 16.89 -0.97 6.83
N ASP A 153 16.29 -0.06 7.61
CA ASP A 153 14.87 0.30 7.48
C ASP A 153 14.53 0.73 6.04
N PHE A 154 15.36 1.59 5.47
CA PHE A 154 15.20 2.06 4.09
C PHE A 154 15.29 0.91 3.08
N ALA A 155 16.29 0.04 3.20
CA ALA A 155 16.46 -1.08 2.29
C ALA A 155 15.27 -2.05 2.37
N VAL A 156 14.83 -2.43 3.57
CA VAL A 156 13.67 -3.31 3.79
C VAL A 156 12.40 -2.71 3.20
N CYS A 157 12.14 -1.43 3.49
CA CYS A 157 10.96 -0.74 2.95
C CYS A 157 11.00 -0.62 1.43
N SER A 158 12.17 -0.32 0.85
CA SER A 158 12.33 -0.19 -0.60
C SER A 158 12.11 -1.51 -1.32
N ILE A 159 12.68 -2.60 -0.82
CA ILE A 159 12.50 -3.94 -1.39
C ILE A 159 11.02 -4.36 -1.29
N ALA A 160 10.43 -4.25 -0.10
CA ALA A 160 9.04 -4.63 0.11
C ALA A 160 8.08 -3.82 -0.77
N SER A 161 8.28 -2.50 -0.88
CA SER A 161 7.48 -1.64 -1.74
C SER A 161 7.63 -2.01 -3.21
N SER A 162 8.84 -2.24 -3.70
CA SER A 162 9.10 -2.61 -5.10
C SER A 162 8.46 -3.94 -5.48
N VAL A 163 8.58 -4.95 -4.60
CA VAL A 163 7.96 -6.25 -4.81
C VAL A 163 6.44 -6.14 -4.82
N SER A 164 5.86 -5.43 -3.86
CA SER A 164 4.42 -5.25 -3.73
C SER A 164 3.84 -4.47 -4.92
N LYS A 165 4.51 -3.41 -5.35
CA LYS A 165 4.13 -2.65 -6.54
C LYS A 165 4.15 -3.53 -7.79
N SER A 166 5.21 -4.29 -7.99
CA SER A 166 5.33 -5.23 -9.11
C SER A 166 4.23 -6.29 -9.09
N ALA A 167 3.86 -6.79 -7.90
CA ALA A 167 2.75 -7.74 -7.75
C ALA A 167 1.41 -7.10 -8.11
N GLY A 168 1.16 -5.86 -7.67
CA GLY A 168 -0.04 -5.09 -8.04
C GLY A 168 -0.15 -4.86 -9.54
N MET A 169 0.94 -4.47 -10.19
CA MET A 169 1.00 -4.30 -11.65
C MET A 169 0.69 -5.60 -12.40
N ARG A 170 1.30 -6.71 -11.98
CA ARG A 170 1.04 -8.03 -12.60
C ARG A 170 -0.41 -8.45 -12.42
N TRP A 171 -0.96 -8.27 -11.22
CA TRP A 171 -2.36 -8.60 -10.95
C TRP A 171 -3.33 -7.79 -11.81
N ALA A 172 -3.06 -6.50 -12.04
CA ALA A 172 -3.91 -5.64 -12.87
C ALA A 172 -3.84 -5.96 -14.36
N ARG A 173 -2.71 -6.53 -14.83
CA ARG A 173 -2.49 -6.89 -16.24
C ARG A 173 -3.07 -8.25 -16.63
N ASN A 174 -3.11 -9.19 -15.70
CA ASN A 174 -3.60 -10.57 -15.90
C ASN A 174 -5.10 -10.69 -15.61
#